data_726827fcba3811490fdf5f4a008a0a10
#
_entry.id   726827fcba3811490fdf5f4a008a0a10
#
_cell.length_a   1.000
_cell.length_b   1.000
_cell.length_c   1.000
_cell.angle_alpha   90.00
_cell.angle_beta   90.00
_cell.angle_gamma   90.00
#
_symmetry.space_group_name_H-M   'P 1'
#
loop_
_entity.id
_entity.type
_entity.pdbx_description
1 polymer ?
#
loop_
_entity_poly.entity_id
_entity_poly.type
_entity_poly.pdbx_seq_one_letter_code
_entity_poly.pdbx_strand_id
1 'polypeptide(L)'
;GQEEINQIMLDNFIIAMDPPKHMKYRKVVRDAFTPKAVGEMEPWLRQHAKDIIDRVAARGECEFVEEVAAELPLMAILEILGVPQKDRKQFFSWTNIMAFADDPDIATSLEEAQAASFEVIAYAMALAAEQRKNPTSTAVQALLNGEVEGEKMSEELFAWMFILIMVGGNESTRTAIAHGMRLLMENPKQLQYLVDHPEDISQAVEEMLRYNTAFIAMRRTATQDVEWNGHNIKKGDKVILHYHAVNHDEDAFGDDAMVFDIHRHKRIPNLRGEIRSFGVGEHFCLGMSLARLEMNIMFEEIIPRLRNAKLAGDTTYMRSYFINTIKAMPITFDPQ
;
A
#
# COMPACT_ATOMS: atom_id res chain seq x y z
N GLY A 1 -5.98 -23.36 -18.82
CA GLY A 1 -7.10 -22.41 -18.97
C GLY A 1 -7.26 -21.50 -17.77
N GLN A 2 -8.30 -20.63 -17.72
CA GLN A 2 -8.51 -19.68 -16.61
C GLN A 2 -8.62 -20.36 -15.23
N GLU A 3 -9.22 -21.54 -15.16
CA GLU A 3 -9.32 -22.32 -13.93
C GLU A 3 -7.95 -22.79 -13.41
N GLU A 4 -7.05 -23.17 -14.29
CA GLU A 4 -5.68 -23.56 -13.91
C GLU A 4 -4.89 -22.37 -13.40
N ILE A 5 -4.99 -21.20 -14.04
CA ILE A 5 -4.35 -19.96 -13.58
C ILE A 5 -4.89 -19.59 -12.19
N ASN A 6 -6.19 -19.63 -11.99
CA ASN A 6 -6.81 -19.37 -10.70
C ASN A 6 -6.32 -20.34 -9.63
N GLN A 7 -6.16 -21.63 -9.96
CA GLN A 7 -5.65 -22.62 -9.02
C GLN A 7 -4.19 -22.37 -8.68
N ILE A 8 -3.34 -22.05 -9.66
CA ILE A 8 -1.94 -21.66 -9.42
C ILE A 8 -1.85 -20.45 -8.48
N MET A 9 -2.70 -19.43 -8.69
CA MET A 9 -2.76 -18.26 -7.80
C MET A 9 -3.19 -18.65 -6.37
N LEU A 10 -4.23 -19.49 -6.23
CA LEU A 10 -4.69 -19.94 -4.91
C LEU A 10 -3.63 -20.77 -4.17
N ASP A 11 -2.81 -21.52 -4.90
CA ASP A 11 -1.78 -22.36 -4.32
C ASP A 11 -0.51 -21.60 -3.93
N ASN A 12 -0.19 -20.50 -4.60
CA ASN A 12 1.09 -19.81 -4.46
C ASN A 12 0.99 -18.37 -3.92
N PHE A 13 -0.19 -17.74 -4.05
CA PHE A 13 -0.38 -16.36 -3.58
C PHE A 13 -0.81 -16.37 -2.11
N ILE A 14 0.08 -15.93 -1.22
CA ILE A 14 -0.14 -15.98 0.22
C ILE A 14 -1.45 -15.29 0.66
N ILE A 15 -1.87 -14.22 -0.02
CA ILE A 15 -3.13 -13.52 0.27
C ILE A 15 -4.37 -14.36 -0.06
N ALA A 16 -4.25 -15.36 -0.93
CA ALA A 16 -5.33 -16.28 -1.29
C ALA A 16 -5.31 -17.58 -0.49
N MET A 17 -4.28 -17.81 0.32
CA MET A 17 -4.16 -19.00 1.15
C MET A 17 -4.98 -18.89 2.43
N ASP A 18 -5.50 -20.03 2.90
CA ASP A 18 -6.13 -20.17 4.21
C ASP A 18 -5.19 -20.82 5.24
N PRO A 19 -5.43 -20.62 6.55
CA PRO A 19 -4.76 -21.39 7.61
C PRO A 19 -4.99 -22.91 7.48
N PRO A 20 -4.00 -23.75 7.84
CA PRO A 20 -2.71 -23.42 8.44
C PRO A 20 -1.62 -23.05 7.42
N LYS A 21 -1.87 -23.25 6.09
CA LYS A 21 -0.89 -22.99 5.01
C LYS A 21 -0.44 -21.52 5.04
N HIS A 22 -1.39 -20.58 5.05
CA HIS A 22 -1.11 -19.14 5.13
C HIS A 22 -0.07 -18.78 6.21
N MET A 23 -0.26 -19.27 7.43
CA MET A 23 0.60 -18.93 8.56
C MET A 23 2.05 -19.37 8.37
N LYS A 24 2.27 -20.52 7.71
CA LYS A 24 3.61 -21.04 7.44
C LYS A 24 4.37 -20.14 6.48
N TYR A 25 3.71 -19.73 5.38
CA TYR A 25 4.30 -18.84 4.39
C TYR A 25 4.49 -17.41 4.92
N ARG A 26 3.49 -16.90 5.66
CA ARG A 26 3.57 -15.57 6.27
C ARG A 26 4.74 -15.43 7.24
N LYS A 27 5.06 -16.49 7.98
CA LYS A 27 6.20 -16.49 8.92
C LYS A 27 7.52 -16.16 8.22
N VAL A 28 7.73 -16.66 7.00
CA VAL A 28 8.98 -16.42 6.25
C VAL A 28 9.14 -14.95 5.85
N VAL A 29 8.06 -14.32 5.39
CA VAL A 29 8.13 -12.93 4.92
C VAL A 29 8.04 -11.91 6.05
N ARG A 30 7.48 -12.29 7.21
CA ARG A 30 7.19 -11.37 8.32
C ARG A 30 8.43 -10.65 8.84
N ASP A 31 9.56 -11.34 8.87
CA ASP A 31 10.77 -10.84 9.53
C ASP A 31 11.39 -9.64 8.78
N ALA A 32 11.13 -9.51 7.47
CA ALA A 32 11.51 -8.35 6.66
C ALA A 32 10.65 -7.09 6.97
N PHE A 33 9.47 -7.25 7.58
CA PHE A 33 8.51 -6.18 7.85
C PHE A 33 8.29 -5.92 9.36
N THR A 34 9.18 -6.44 10.20
CA THR A 34 9.11 -6.13 11.63
C THR A 34 9.36 -4.63 11.88
N PRO A 35 8.79 -4.05 12.95
CA PRO A 35 9.06 -2.65 13.29
C PRO A 35 10.55 -2.32 13.39
N LYS A 36 11.37 -3.29 13.83
CA LYS A 36 12.83 -3.13 13.89
C LYS A 36 13.44 -3.02 12.48
N ALA A 37 13.15 -3.98 11.60
CA ALA A 37 13.68 -3.98 10.23
C ALA A 37 13.24 -2.74 9.45
N VAL A 38 11.98 -2.33 9.61
CA VAL A 38 11.43 -1.09 9.01
C VAL A 38 12.11 0.16 9.61
N GLY A 39 12.34 0.20 10.92
CA GLY A 39 13.03 1.32 11.57
C GLY A 39 14.48 1.49 11.10
N GLU A 40 15.17 0.41 10.73
CA GLU A 40 16.51 0.48 10.15
C GLU A 40 16.54 1.18 8.77
N MET A 41 15.40 1.23 8.05
CA MET A 41 15.26 1.93 6.78
C MET A 41 14.99 3.43 6.94
N GLU A 42 14.62 3.90 8.12
CA GLU A 42 14.17 5.28 8.33
C GLU A 42 15.15 6.35 7.81
N PRO A 43 16.48 6.28 8.08
CA PRO A 43 17.42 7.29 7.57
C PRO A 43 17.45 7.35 6.04
N TRP A 44 17.35 6.20 5.39
CA TRP A 44 17.30 6.08 3.94
C TRP A 44 16.00 6.67 3.38
N LEU A 45 14.85 6.34 3.97
CA LEU A 45 13.54 6.86 3.58
C LEU A 45 13.48 8.40 3.72
N ARG A 46 13.99 8.95 4.83
CA ARG A 46 14.04 10.41 5.06
C ARG A 46 14.86 11.12 4.00
N GLN A 47 16.03 10.61 3.66
CA GLN A 47 16.85 11.23 2.60
C GLN A 47 16.12 11.24 1.26
N HIS A 48 15.48 10.12 0.88
CA HIS A 48 14.76 10.04 -0.39
C HIS A 48 13.49 10.88 -0.41
N ALA A 49 12.73 10.95 0.69
CA ALA A 49 11.59 11.85 0.80
C ALA A 49 12.00 13.31 0.62
N LYS A 50 13.10 13.72 1.27
CA LYS A 50 13.67 15.05 1.08
C LYS A 50 14.03 15.30 -0.39
N ASP A 51 14.74 14.37 -1.04
CA ASP A 51 15.16 14.51 -2.43
C ASP A 51 13.95 14.60 -3.39
N ILE A 52 12.86 13.86 -3.10
CA ILE A 52 11.60 13.91 -3.85
C ILE A 52 11.01 15.32 -3.77
N ILE A 53 10.87 15.87 -2.58
CA ILE A 53 10.26 17.19 -2.40
C ILE A 53 11.19 18.30 -2.92
N ASP A 54 12.52 18.17 -2.77
CA ASP A 54 13.48 19.13 -3.34
C ASP A 54 13.31 19.31 -4.86
N ARG A 55 12.98 18.23 -5.60
CA ARG A 55 12.77 18.29 -7.05
C ARG A 55 11.55 19.13 -7.47
N VAL A 56 10.53 19.20 -6.64
CA VAL A 56 9.27 19.89 -6.98
C VAL A 56 9.14 21.25 -6.30
N ALA A 57 9.69 21.44 -5.11
CA ALA A 57 9.45 22.60 -4.26
C ALA A 57 9.79 23.95 -4.93
N ALA A 58 10.87 24.01 -5.74
CA ALA A 58 11.27 25.24 -6.43
C ALA A 58 10.36 25.59 -7.63
N ARG A 59 9.56 24.64 -8.14
CA ARG A 59 8.72 24.87 -9.33
C ARG A 59 7.38 25.54 -9.03
N GLY A 60 6.88 25.37 -7.81
CA GLY A 60 5.57 25.89 -7.40
C GLY A 60 4.38 25.10 -7.95
N GLU A 61 4.63 24.03 -8.69
CA GLU A 61 3.62 23.12 -9.26
C GLU A 61 4.20 21.71 -9.51
N CYS A 62 3.34 20.70 -9.45
CA CYS A 62 3.69 19.33 -9.85
C CYS A 62 2.44 18.49 -10.14
N GLU A 63 2.66 17.36 -10.84
CA GLU A 63 1.70 16.26 -10.81
C GLU A 63 1.98 15.41 -9.54
N PHE A 64 1.16 15.61 -8.52
CA PHE A 64 1.47 15.13 -7.16
C PHE A 64 1.53 13.60 -7.06
N VAL A 65 0.69 12.89 -7.83
CA VAL A 65 0.65 11.41 -7.72
C VAL A 65 1.93 10.81 -8.28
N GLU A 66 2.32 11.18 -9.48
CA GLU A 66 3.48 10.61 -10.17
C GLU A 66 4.80 11.11 -9.59
N GLU A 67 4.90 12.43 -9.34
CA GLU A 67 6.17 13.06 -8.97
C GLU A 67 6.48 13.04 -7.47
N VAL A 68 5.45 12.79 -6.62
CA VAL A 68 5.60 12.81 -5.16
C VAL A 68 5.08 11.52 -4.52
N ALA A 69 3.79 11.22 -4.65
CA ALA A 69 3.15 10.18 -3.86
C ALA A 69 3.60 8.75 -4.24
N ALA A 70 3.90 8.50 -5.52
CA ALA A 70 4.32 7.19 -6.02
C ALA A 70 5.81 6.88 -5.81
N GLU A 71 6.64 7.92 -5.66
CA GLU A 71 8.09 7.78 -5.70
C GLU A 71 8.64 6.98 -4.50
N LEU A 72 8.36 7.45 -3.27
CA LEU A 72 8.94 6.83 -2.06
C LEU A 72 8.48 5.38 -1.85
N PRO A 73 7.17 5.03 -1.96
CA PRO A 73 6.72 3.66 -1.78
C PRO A 73 7.34 2.68 -2.77
N LEU A 74 7.45 3.08 -4.04
CA LEU A 74 8.09 2.26 -5.06
C LEU A 74 9.57 2.02 -4.74
N MET A 75 10.29 3.08 -4.36
CA MET A 75 11.71 2.97 -4.00
C MET A 75 11.91 2.06 -2.78
N ALA A 76 11.07 2.19 -1.74
CA ALA A 76 11.15 1.38 -0.54
C ALA A 76 10.93 -0.11 -0.82
N ILE A 77 9.92 -0.44 -1.62
CA ILE A 77 9.64 -1.83 -1.99
C ILE A 77 10.77 -2.42 -2.86
N LEU A 78 11.30 -1.67 -3.81
CA LEU A 78 12.42 -2.14 -4.63
C LEU A 78 13.69 -2.37 -3.80
N GLU A 79 13.93 -1.53 -2.77
CA GLU A 79 15.04 -1.70 -1.83
C GLU A 79 14.87 -3.00 -1.03
N ILE A 80 13.68 -3.25 -0.44
CA ILE A 80 13.37 -4.50 0.27
C ILE A 80 13.53 -5.72 -0.63
N LEU A 81 13.08 -5.64 -1.87
CA LEU A 81 13.15 -6.71 -2.85
C LEU A 81 14.52 -6.85 -3.52
N GLY A 82 15.51 -6.01 -3.14
CA GLY A 82 16.87 -6.06 -3.68
C GLY A 82 16.95 -5.73 -5.17
N VAL A 83 16.00 -4.95 -5.68
CA VAL A 83 15.94 -4.54 -7.08
C VAL A 83 16.81 -3.29 -7.29
N PRO A 84 17.70 -3.27 -8.29
CA PRO A 84 18.48 -2.08 -8.62
C PRO A 84 17.60 -0.88 -8.97
N GLN A 85 17.92 0.29 -8.44
CA GLN A 85 17.13 1.53 -8.66
C GLN A 85 17.03 1.93 -10.15
N LYS A 86 17.98 1.50 -10.99
CA LYS A 86 17.93 1.72 -12.45
C LYS A 86 16.69 1.09 -13.12
N ASP A 87 16.15 0.03 -12.53
CA ASP A 87 15.02 -0.73 -13.07
C ASP A 87 13.66 -0.15 -12.61
N ARG A 88 13.65 0.89 -11.75
CA ARG A 88 12.46 1.50 -11.14
C ARG A 88 11.37 1.86 -12.13
N LYS A 89 11.73 2.48 -13.28
CA LYS A 89 10.73 2.89 -14.29
C LYS A 89 9.98 1.69 -14.87
N GLN A 90 10.66 0.58 -15.08
CA GLN A 90 10.06 -0.65 -15.58
C GLN A 90 9.08 -1.21 -14.53
N PHE A 91 9.47 -1.21 -13.26
CA PHE A 91 8.60 -1.66 -12.17
C PHE A 91 7.38 -0.76 -11.99
N PHE A 92 7.52 0.55 -12.12
CA PHE A 92 6.39 1.48 -12.10
C PHE A 92 5.37 1.15 -13.21
N SER A 93 5.84 0.87 -14.43
CA SER A 93 4.98 0.46 -15.53
C SER A 93 4.26 -0.87 -15.23
N TRP A 94 5.00 -1.88 -14.80
CA TRP A 94 4.43 -3.20 -14.49
C TRP A 94 3.40 -3.16 -13.37
N THR A 95 3.69 -2.41 -12.27
CA THR A 95 2.74 -2.30 -11.15
C THR A 95 1.45 -1.62 -11.57
N ASN A 96 1.51 -0.56 -12.36
CA ASN A 96 0.33 0.11 -12.89
C ASN A 96 -0.51 -0.83 -13.77
N ILE A 97 0.11 -1.50 -14.75
CA ILE A 97 -0.59 -2.43 -15.66
C ILE A 97 -1.26 -3.57 -14.86
N MET A 98 -0.56 -4.14 -13.87
CA MET A 98 -1.09 -5.24 -13.07
C MET A 98 -2.19 -4.81 -12.09
N ALA A 99 -2.02 -3.66 -11.45
CA ALA A 99 -2.96 -3.18 -10.43
C ALA A 99 -4.24 -2.57 -11.02
N PHE A 100 -4.17 -2.04 -12.25
CA PHE A 100 -5.24 -1.27 -12.88
C PHE A 100 -5.63 -1.81 -14.26
N ALA A 101 -5.62 -3.14 -14.40
CA ALA A 101 -6.03 -3.82 -15.63
C ALA A 101 -7.47 -3.47 -16.09
N ASP A 102 -8.32 -3.01 -15.18
CA ASP A 102 -9.70 -2.57 -15.47
C ASP A 102 -9.78 -1.11 -15.94
N ASP A 103 -8.68 -0.34 -15.88
CA ASP A 103 -8.64 1.05 -16.33
C ASP A 103 -8.14 1.12 -17.78
N PRO A 104 -8.99 1.57 -18.74
CA PRO A 104 -8.66 1.55 -20.17
C PRO A 104 -7.54 2.52 -20.57
N ASP A 105 -7.16 3.46 -19.71
CA ASP A 105 -6.04 4.38 -19.96
C ASP A 105 -4.69 3.78 -19.52
N ILE A 106 -4.72 2.70 -18.74
CA ILE A 106 -3.51 2.04 -18.19
C ILE A 106 -3.24 0.73 -18.88
N ALA A 107 -4.22 -0.16 -18.96
CA ALA A 107 -4.11 -1.47 -19.61
C ALA A 107 -5.13 -1.56 -20.73
N THR A 108 -4.69 -2.02 -21.90
CA THR A 108 -5.56 -2.16 -23.07
C THR A 108 -6.29 -3.49 -23.06
N SER A 109 -5.77 -4.48 -22.33
CA SER A 109 -6.36 -5.82 -22.25
C SER A 109 -5.91 -6.61 -21.02
N LEU A 110 -6.68 -7.66 -20.71
CA LEU A 110 -6.29 -8.64 -19.68
C LEU A 110 -5.01 -9.39 -20.06
N GLU A 111 -4.79 -9.62 -21.35
CA GLU A 111 -3.58 -10.26 -21.87
C GLU A 111 -2.33 -9.41 -21.58
N GLU A 112 -2.43 -8.09 -21.66
CA GLU A 112 -1.34 -7.17 -21.33
C GLU A 112 -0.99 -7.25 -19.83
N ALA A 113 -1.98 -7.28 -18.96
CA ALA A 113 -1.77 -7.44 -17.52
C ALA A 113 -1.15 -8.81 -17.16
N GLN A 114 -1.56 -9.86 -17.86
CA GLN A 114 -0.95 -11.20 -17.73
C GLN A 114 0.50 -11.20 -18.23
N ALA A 115 0.78 -10.57 -19.36
CA ALA A 115 2.13 -10.46 -19.89
C ALA A 115 3.07 -9.73 -18.91
N ALA A 116 2.63 -8.60 -18.36
CA ALA A 116 3.39 -7.87 -17.32
C ALA A 116 3.66 -8.76 -16.09
N SER A 117 2.68 -9.56 -15.67
CA SER A 117 2.85 -10.50 -14.55
C SER A 117 3.92 -11.57 -14.85
N PHE A 118 3.94 -12.11 -16.06
CA PHE A 118 4.96 -13.08 -16.48
C PHE A 118 6.36 -12.46 -16.56
N GLU A 119 6.47 -11.22 -17.03
CA GLU A 119 7.76 -10.49 -17.06
C GLU A 119 8.30 -10.28 -15.64
N VAL A 120 7.43 -9.90 -14.69
CA VAL A 120 7.82 -9.75 -13.28
C VAL A 120 8.23 -11.08 -12.66
N ILE A 121 7.51 -12.18 -12.94
CA ILE A 121 7.88 -13.52 -12.48
C ILE A 121 9.27 -13.89 -13.00
N ALA A 122 9.51 -13.72 -14.29
CA ALA A 122 10.79 -14.03 -14.91
C ALA A 122 11.94 -13.21 -14.31
N TYR A 123 11.70 -11.90 -14.09
CA TYR A 123 12.67 -11.02 -13.42
C TYR A 123 12.96 -11.49 -11.98
N ALA A 124 11.93 -11.79 -11.21
CA ALA A 124 12.07 -12.22 -9.82
C ALA A 124 12.82 -13.55 -9.71
N MET A 125 12.56 -14.50 -10.59
CA MET A 125 13.30 -15.78 -10.65
C MET A 125 14.78 -15.56 -11.00
N ALA A 126 15.05 -14.70 -11.99
CA ALA A 126 16.43 -14.34 -12.34
C ALA A 126 17.17 -13.65 -11.18
N LEU A 127 16.48 -12.72 -10.49
CA LEU A 127 17.00 -12.06 -9.29
C LEU A 127 17.28 -13.08 -8.17
N ALA A 128 16.38 -14.02 -7.91
CA ALA A 128 16.59 -15.06 -6.91
C ALA A 128 17.81 -15.91 -7.23
N ALA A 129 17.96 -16.33 -8.48
CA ALA A 129 19.12 -17.12 -8.95
C ALA A 129 20.44 -16.35 -8.80
N GLU A 130 20.44 -15.04 -9.10
CA GLU A 130 21.62 -14.18 -8.92
C GLU A 130 21.93 -13.98 -7.44
N GLN A 131 20.95 -13.69 -6.60
CA GLN A 131 21.12 -13.50 -5.16
C GLN A 131 21.58 -14.77 -4.44
N ARG A 132 21.30 -15.96 -4.97
CA ARG A 132 21.86 -17.22 -4.45
C ARG A 132 23.36 -17.35 -4.74
N LYS A 133 23.84 -16.82 -5.88
CA LYS A 133 25.26 -16.84 -6.28
C LYS A 133 26.04 -15.71 -5.62
N ASN A 134 25.46 -14.50 -5.64
CA ASN A 134 26.08 -13.26 -5.19
C ASN A 134 25.13 -12.55 -4.21
N PRO A 135 25.12 -12.91 -2.90
CA PRO A 135 24.24 -12.31 -1.91
C PRO A 135 24.57 -10.81 -1.70
N THR A 136 23.65 -9.93 -2.05
CA THR A 136 23.81 -8.47 -1.86
C THR A 136 22.70 -7.86 -1.00
N SER A 137 21.51 -8.50 -0.94
CA SER A 137 20.38 -8.04 -0.13
C SER A 137 20.11 -8.98 1.04
N THR A 138 20.21 -8.46 2.27
CA THR A 138 19.90 -9.23 3.49
C THR A 138 18.43 -9.65 3.53
N ALA A 139 17.51 -8.77 3.10
CA ALA A 139 16.08 -9.06 3.08
C ALA A 139 15.76 -10.19 2.08
N VAL A 140 16.31 -10.12 0.86
CA VAL A 140 16.13 -11.16 -0.15
C VAL A 140 16.76 -12.48 0.32
N GLN A 141 17.93 -12.43 0.95
CA GLN A 141 18.55 -13.63 1.52
C GLN A 141 17.70 -14.26 2.62
N ALA A 142 17.10 -13.45 3.48
CA ALA A 142 16.17 -13.95 4.51
C ALA A 142 14.96 -14.66 3.88
N LEU A 143 14.41 -14.11 2.81
CA LEU A 143 13.30 -14.73 2.06
C LEU A 143 13.75 -16.05 1.41
N LEU A 144 14.84 -16.05 0.67
CA LEU A 144 15.34 -17.23 -0.07
C LEU A 144 15.82 -18.37 0.83
N ASN A 145 16.28 -18.06 2.05
CA ASN A 145 16.68 -19.04 3.06
C ASN A 145 15.52 -19.44 3.99
N GLY A 146 14.35 -18.81 3.84
CA GLY A 146 13.16 -19.18 4.59
C GLY A 146 12.73 -20.62 4.29
N GLU A 147 12.27 -21.33 5.32
CA GLU A 147 11.81 -22.71 5.21
C GLU A 147 10.29 -22.79 5.41
N VAL A 148 9.65 -23.46 4.50
CA VAL A 148 8.22 -23.82 4.60
C VAL A 148 8.14 -25.35 4.62
N GLU A 149 7.61 -25.93 5.70
CA GLU A 149 7.48 -27.39 5.87
C GLU A 149 8.82 -28.18 5.79
N GLY A 150 9.93 -27.54 6.14
CA GLY A 150 11.27 -28.12 6.11
C GLY A 150 11.99 -28.01 4.76
N GLU A 151 11.32 -27.42 3.76
CA GLU A 151 11.93 -27.14 2.45
C GLU A 151 12.23 -25.65 2.30
N LYS A 152 13.38 -25.33 1.71
CA LYS A 152 13.73 -23.94 1.39
C LYS A 152 12.81 -23.38 0.31
N MET A 153 12.59 -22.08 0.37
CA MET A 153 11.80 -21.38 -0.63
C MET A 153 12.34 -21.62 -2.05
N SER A 154 11.48 -22.12 -2.94
CA SER A 154 11.80 -22.23 -4.36
C SER A 154 11.86 -20.85 -5.04
N GLU A 155 12.50 -20.76 -6.19
CA GLU A 155 12.56 -19.52 -6.97
C GLU A 155 11.16 -19.11 -7.46
N GLU A 156 10.32 -20.07 -7.78
CA GLU A 156 8.93 -19.83 -8.17
C GLU A 156 8.11 -19.24 -7.02
N LEU A 157 8.18 -19.83 -5.82
CA LEU A 157 7.47 -19.32 -4.65
C LEU A 157 7.98 -17.93 -4.27
N PHE A 158 9.30 -17.69 -4.36
CA PHE A 158 9.88 -16.37 -4.20
C PHE A 158 9.27 -15.38 -5.20
N ALA A 159 9.12 -15.73 -6.48
CA ALA A 159 8.56 -14.86 -7.49
C ALA A 159 7.09 -14.49 -7.19
N TRP A 160 6.27 -15.43 -6.71
CA TRP A 160 4.90 -15.13 -6.27
C TRP A 160 4.86 -14.19 -5.07
N MET A 161 5.73 -14.37 -4.10
CA MET A 161 5.85 -13.43 -2.95
C MET A 161 6.37 -12.07 -3.39
N PHE A 162 7.31 -12.04 -4.32
CA PHE A 162 7.85 -10.82 -4.91
C PHE A 162 6.75 -9.96 -5.54
N ILE A 163 5.90 -10.54 -6.39
CA ILE A 163 4.76 -9.83 -6.99
C ILE A 163 3.84 -9.27 -5.90
N LEU A 164 3.48 -10.08 -4.92
CA LEU A 164 2.56 -9.64 -3.86
C LEU A 164 3.11 -8.47 -3.07
N ILE A 165 4.39 -8.53 -2.69
CA ILE A 165 5.07 -7.46 -1.95
C ILE A 165 5.16 -6.20 -2.81
N MET A 166 5.50 -6.35 -4.08
CA MET A 166 5.64 -5.25 -5.03
C MET A 166 4.32 -4.50 -5.22
N VAL A 167 3.25 -5.21 -5.58
CA VAL A 167 1.93 -4.59 -5.82
C VAL A 167 1.31 -4.08 -4.51
N GLY A 168 1.36 -4.89 -3.46
CA GLY A 168 0.73 -4.55 -2.17
C GLY A 168 1.40 -3.39 -1.45
N GLY A 169 2.71 -3.21 -1.60
CA GLY A 169 3.47 -2.19 -0.89
C GLY A 169 3.57 -0.85 -1.64
N ASN A 170 3.48 -0.85 -2.96
CA ASN A 170 3.57 0.37 -3.76
C ASN A 170 2.22 1.11 -3.83
N GLU A 171 1.21 0.46 -4.43
CA GLU A 171 -0.03 1.13 -4.81
C GLU A 171 -0.86 1.62 -3.62
N SER A 172 -0.88 0.88 -2.52
CA SER A 172 -1.67 1.26 -1.35
C SER A 172 -1.10 2.48 -0.63
N THR A 173 0.22 2.58 -0.48
CA THR A 173 0.87 3.71 0.18
C THR A 173 0.83 4.96 -0.70
N ARG A 174 1.06 4.84 -2.03
CA ARG A 174 0.84 5.92 -3.00
C ARG A 174 -0.58 6.49 -2.86
N THR A 175 -1.58 5.63 -2.84
CA THR A 175 -2.99 5.99 -2.67
C THR A 175 -3.21 6.76 -1.36
N ALA A 176 -2.65 6.27 -0.25
CA ALA A 176 -2.81 6.90 1.06
C ALA A 176 -2.17 8.30 1.13
N ILE A 177 -0.96 8.46 0.55
CA ILE A 177 -0.28 9.77 0.47
C ILE A 177 -1.07 10.74 -0.41
N ALA A 178 -1.51 10.32 -1.59
CA ALA A 178 -2.27 11.16 -2.51
C ALA A 178 -3.59 11.64 -1.90
N HIS A 179 -4.36 10.75 -1.29
CA HIS A 179 -5.60 11.11 -0.60
C HIS A 179 -5.35 11.97 0.64
N GLY A 180 -4.30 11.70 1.40
CA GLY A 180 -3.93 12.52 2.56
C GLY A 180 -3.69 13.98 2.16
N MET A 181 -2.94 14.20 1.07
CA MET A 181 -2.70 15.55 0.54
C MET A 181 -3.98 16.21 0.04
N ARG A 182 -4.83 15.47 -0.69
CA ARG A 182 -6.14 15.96 -1.15
C ARG A 182 -6.99 16.41 0.04
N LEU A 183 -7.09 15.58 1.09
CA LEU A 183 -7.86 15.90 2.30
C LEU A 183 -7.34 17.16 2.99
N LEU A 184 -6.03 17.34 3.07
CA LEU A 184 -5.45 18.56 3.65
C LEU A 184 -5.74 19.80 2.81
N MET A 185 -5.68 19.72 1.48
CA MET A 185 -6.03 20.84 0.59
C MET A 185 -7.53 21.20 0.68
N GLU A 186 -8.40 20.21 0.85
CA GLU A 186 -9.85 20.42 1.07
C GLU A 186 -10.15 20.97 2.47
N ASN A 187 -9.21 20.84 3.43
CA ASN A 187 -9.33 21.30 4.80
C ASN A 187 -8.19 22.25 5.21
N PRO A 188 -8.08 23.45 4.59
CA PRO A 188 -6.90 24.31 4.72
C PRO A 188 -6.63 24.78 6.16
N LYS A 189 -7.63 24.82 7.03
CA LYS A 189 -7.42 25.14 8.46
C LYS A 189 -6.68 24.02 9.18
N GLN A 190 -6.97 22.77 8.83
CA GLN A 190 -6.27 21.62 9.40
C GLN A 190 -4.85 21.50 8.83
N LEU A 191 -4.65 21.81 7.55
CA LEU A 191 -3.31 21.91 6.97
C LEU A 191 -2.48 22.98 7.68
N GLN A 192 -3.02 24.19 7.88
CA GLN A 192 -2.31 25.25 8.60
C GLN A 192 -1.98 24.86 10.04
N TYR A 193 -2.91 24.17 10.72
CA TYR A 193 -2.64 23.66 12.06
C TYR A 193 -1.40 22.74 12.09
N LEU A 194 -1.26 21.83 11.12
CA LEU A 194 -0.09 20.94 11.05
C LEU A 194 1.22 21.66 10.66
N VAL A 195 1.13 22.79 9.96
CA VAL A 195 2.31 23.67 9.75
C VAL A 195 2.79 24.25 11.08
N ASP A 196 1.86 24.64 11.95
CA ASP A 196 2.15 25.26 13.25
C ASP A 196 2.47 24.21 14.33
N HIS A 197 2.01 22.96 14.15
CA HIS A 197 2.12 21.84 15.10
C HIS A 197 2.60 20.56 14.40
N PRO A 198 3.86 20.51 13.93
CA PRO A 198 4.39 19.35 13.22
C PRO A 198 4.44 18.06 14.06
N GLU A 199 4.45 18.19 15.38
CA GLU A 199 4.39 17.06 16.32
C GLU A 199 3.08 16.23 16.19
N ASP A 200 2.00 16.81 15.66
CA ASP A 200 0.71 16.17 15.48
C ASP A 200 0.57 15.45 14.10
N ILE A 201 1.57 15.50 13.23
CA ILE A 201 1.53 14.89 11.90
C ILE A 201 1.24 13.38 11.99
N SER A 202 1.86 12.68 12.94
CA SER A 202 1.64 11.24 13.09
C SER A 202 0.19 10.88 13.46
N GLN A 203 -0.49 11.74 14.18
CA GLN A 203 -1.91 11.56 14.53
C GLN A 203 -2.81 11.91 13.34
N ALA A 204 -2.45 12.92 12.57
CA ALA A 204 -3.14 13.25 11.32
C ALA A 204 -3.05 12.11 10.29
N VAL A 205 -1.90 11.43 10.21
CA VAL A 205 -1.72 10.25 9.34
C VAL A 205 -2.69 9.11 9.71
N GLU A 206 -2.93 8.86 11.01
CA GLU A 206 -3.94 7.85 11.40
C GLU A 206 -5.36 8.25 10.96
N GLU A 207 -5.72 9.55 11.02
CA GLU A 207 -7.01 10.01 10.50
C GLU A 207 -7.09 9.95 8.97
N MET A 208 -6.00 10.26 8.25
CA MET A 208 -5.95 10.08 6.80
C MET A 208 -6.18 8.61 6.42
N LEU A 209 -5.54 7.69 7.13
CA LEU A 209 -5.72 6.24 6.94
C LEU A 209 -7.15 5.79 7.29
N ARG A 210 -7.77 6.35 8.33
CA ARG A 210 -9.16 6.06 8.65
C ARG A 210 -10.09 6.54 7.55
N TYR A 211 -10.01 7.82 7.21
CA TYR A 211 -10.96 8.48 6.32
C TYR A 211 -10.88 7.95 4.89
N ASN A 212 -9.69 7.64 4.40
CA ASN A 212 -9.49 7.11 3.05
C ASN A 212 -8.72 5.80 3.08
N THR A 213 -9.43 4.68 3.02
CA THR A 213 -8.81 3.37 2.88
C THR A 213 -8.31 3.16 1.45
N ALA A 214 -7.06 2.71 1.29
CA ALA A 214 -6.54 2.36 -0.03
C ALA A 214 -7.34 1.21 -0.65
N PHE A 215 -7.58 0.14 0.10
CA PHE A 215 -8.44 -0.96 -0.34
C PHE A 215 -9.88 -0.70 0.10
N ILE A 216 -10.82 -0.76 -0.87
CA ILE A 216 -12.25 -0.54 -0.62
C ILE A 216 -12.83 -1.70 0.18
N ALA A 217 -12.56 -2.92 -0.27
CA ALA A 217 -13.13 -4.12 0.33
C ALA A 217 -12.28 -5.36 0.06
N MET A 218 -12.43 -6.37 0.91
CA MET A 218 -11.88 -7.71 0.73
C MET A 218 -12.99 -8.76 0.81
N ARG A 219 -12.84 -9.84 0.05
CA ARG A 219 -13.81 -10.92 0.00
C ARG A 219 -13.36 -12.12 0.83
N ARG A 220 -14.35 -12.78 1.45
CA ARG A 220 -14.22 -14.11 2.04
C ARG A 220 -15.26 -15.04 1.41
N THR A 221 -15.03 -16.34 1.52
CA THR A 221 -16.00 -17.36 1.11
C THR A 221 -16.38 -18.16 2.36
N ALA A 222 -17.68 -18.29 2.64
CA ALA A 222 -18.16 -19.06 3.77
C ALA A 222 -17.81 -20.54 3.62
N THR A 223 -17.16 -21.15 4.61
CA THR A 223 -16.75 -22.55 4.59
C THR A 223 -17.82 -23.49 5.10
N GLN A 224 -18.83 -22.94 5.80
CA GLN A 224 -20.00 -23.66 6.34
C GLN A 224 -21.19 -22.72 6.40
N ASP A 225 -22.39 -23.30 6.63
CA ASP A 225 -23.59 -22.52 6.93
C ASP A 225 -23.41 -21.84 8.30
N VAL A 226 -23.77 -20.57 8.39
CA VAL A 226 -23.71 -19.80 9.65
C VAL A 226 -24.84 -18.78 9.70
N GLU A 227 -25.44 -18.64 10.87
CA GLU A 227 -26.33 -17.52 11.18
C GLU A 227 -25.52 -16.40 11.85
N TRP A 228 -25.62 -15.20 11.30
CA TRP A 228 -24.92 -14.03 11.83
C TRP A 228 -25.84 -12.80 11.78
N ASN A 229 -26.11 -12.21 12.92
CA ASN A 229 -26.99 -11.03 13.07
C ASN A 229 -28.35 -11.21 12.35
N GLY A 230 -28.98 -12.37 12.46
CA GLY A 230 -30.26 -12.69 11.82
C GLY A 230 -30.18 -13.01 10.32
N HIS A 231 -28.99 -13.03 9.74
CA HIS A 231 -28.75 -13.40 8.34
C HIS A 231 -28.22 -14.82 8.23
N ASN A 232 -28.83 -15.62 7.36
CA ASN A 232 -28.37 -16.98 7.04
C ASN A 232 -27.36 -16.94 5.90
N ILE A 233 -26.08 -17.11 6.21
CA ILE A 233 -25.00 -17.22 5.25
C ILE A 233 -24.77 -18.69 4.94
N LYS A 234 -24.83 -19.08 3.67
CA LYS A 234 -24.64 -20.46 3.23
C LYS A 234 -23.18 -20.74 2.89
N LYS A 235 -22.78 -22.00 3.05
CA LYS A 235 -21.48 -22.48 2.54
C LYS A 235 -21.33 -22.10 1.06
N GLY A 236 -20.20 -21.46 0.73
CA GLY A 236 -19.90 -20.97 -0.63
C GLY A 236 -20.32 -19.52 -0.89
N ASP A 237 -21.14 -18.90 -0.02
CA ASP A 237 -21.51 -17.50 -0.14
C ASP A 237 -20.28 -16.59 -0.06
N LYS A 238 -20.34 -15.47 -0.79
CA LYS A 238 -19.31 -14.45 -0.81
C LYS A 238 -19.65 -13.38 0.21
N VAL A 239 -18.77 -13.22 1.19
CA VAL A 239 -18.88 -12.21 2.25
C VAL A 239 -17.88 -11.09 1.95
N ILE A 240 -18.37 -9.87 1.83
CA ILE A 240 -17.56 -8.68 1.54
C ILE A 240 -17.28 -7.94 2.85
N LEU A 241 -16.00 -7.80 3.17
CA LEU A 241 -15.51 -6.95 4.27
C LEU A 241 -15.23 -5.56 3.71
N HIS A 242 -16.16 -4.62 3.90
CA HIS A 242 -16.08 -3.30 3.31
C HIS A 242 -15.31 -2.34 4.24
N TYR A 243 -13.99 -2.24 4.09
CA TYR A 243 -13.10 -1.49 4.99
C TYR A 243 -13.43 0.00 5.06
N HIS A 244 -13.78 0.60 3.92
CA HIS A 244 -14.16 2.00 3.91
C HIS A 244 -15.41 2.24 4.78
N ALA A 245 -16.45 1.41 4.66
CA ALA A 245 -17.65 1.55 5.47
C ALA A 245 -17.37 1.37 6.97
N VAL A 246 -16.56 0.35 7.33
CA VAL A 246 -16.20 0.10 8.74
C VAL A 246 -15.46 1.28 9.37
N ASN A 247 -14.62 1.96 8.61
CA ASN A 247 -13.90 3.14 9.10
C ASN A 247 -14.77 4.40 9.21
N HIS A 248 -16.02 4.34 8.73
CA HIS A 248 -17.02 5.40 8.81
C HIS A 248 -18.24 4.97 9.66
N ASP A 249 -18.09 3.93 10.44
CA ASP A 249 -19.14 3.42 11.33
C ASP A 249 -19.30 4.37 12.53
N GLU A 250 -20.50 4.91 12.71
CA GLU A 250 -20.82 5.84 13.79
C GLU A 250 -20.73 5.19 15.17
N ASP A 251 -20.97 3.87 15.29
CA ASP A 251 -20.81 3.13 16.53
C ASP A 251 -19.32 3.09 16.99
N ALA A 252 -18.40 3.11 16.03
CA ALA A 252 -16.97 3.09 16.32
C ALA A 252 -16.33 4.48 16.40
N PHE A 253 -16.77 5.42 15.54
CA PHE A 253 -16.10 6.70 15.35
C PHE A 253 -16.96 7.93 15.74
N GLY A 254 -18.21 7.73 16.16
CA GLY A 254 -19.15 8.78 16.58
C GLY A 254 -19.94 9.36 15.41
N ASP A 255 -20.93 10.21 15.74
CA ASP A 255 -21.87 10.83 14.78
C ASP A 255 -21.18 11.62 13.66
N ASP A 256 -19.93 11.99 13.86
CA ASP A 256 -19.10 12.70 12.88
C ASP A 256 -18.11 11.78 12.14
N ALA A 257 -18.36 10.47 12.10
CA ALA A 257 -17.53 9.49 11.41
C ALA A 257 -17.22 9.84 9.94
N MET A 258 -18.18 10.52 9.26
CA MET A 258 -18.04 11.00 7.89
C MET A 258 -17.26 12.32 7.76
N VAL A 259 -16.77 12.90 8.86
CA VAL A 259 -15.99 14.14 8.84
C VAL A 259 -14.51 13.80 8.97
N PHE A 260 -13.68 14.41 8.12
CA PHE A 260 -12.22 14.37 8.28
C PHE A 260 -11.79 15.33 9.40
N ASP A 261 -11.16 14.79 10.45
CA ASP A 261 -10.73 15.56 11.62
C ASP A 261 -9.42 15.02 12.18
N ILE A 262 -8.32 15.74 11.94
CA ILE A 262 -6.97 15.39 12.43
C ILE A 262 -6.89 15.33 13.97
N HIS A 263 -7.86 15.89 14.67
CA HIS A 263 -7.94 15.84 16.14
C HIS A 263 -8.79 14.69 16.68
N ARG A 264 -9.26 13.77 15.83
CA ARG A 264 -10.09 12.63 16.25
C ARG A 264 -9.44 11.80 17.36
N HIS A 265 -8.12 11.65 17.33
CA HIS A 265 -7.34 10.97 18.38
C HIS A 265 -7.59 11.52 19.79
N LYS A 266 -7.98 12.80 19.94
CA LYS A 266 -8.30 13.42 21.25
C LYS A 266 -9.61 12.87 21.84
N ARG A 267 -10.52 12.40 20.97
CA ARG A 267 -11.80 11.79 21.36
C ARG A 267 -11.72 10.27 21.40
N ILE A 268 -10.92 9.68 20.52
CA ILE A 268 -10.70 8.24 20.42
C ILE A 268 -9.22 7.96 20.70
N PRO A 269 -8.83 7.77 21.96
CA PRO A 269 -7.40 7.65 22.35
C PRO A 269 -6.68 6.47 21.67
N ASN A 270 -7.40 5.40 21.31
CA ASN A 270 -6.86 4.25 20.57
C ASN A 270 -7.25 4.28 19.09
N LEU A 271 -7.31 5.45 18.45
CA LEU A 271 -7.68 5.59 17.04
C LEU A 271 -6.94 4.59 16.14
N ARG A 272 -5.64 4.46 16.35
CA ARG A 272 -4.76 3.52 15.62
C ARG A 272 -5.22 2.06 15.73
N GLY A 273 -5.78 1.65 16.85
CA GLY A 273 -6.28 0.30 17.08
C GLY A 273 -7.69 0.08 16.53
N GLU A 274 -8.47 1.15 16.33
CA GLU A 274 -9.85 1.07 15.87
C GLU A 274 -9.95 1.06 14.33
N ILE A 275 -9.02 1.66 13.61
CA ILE A 275 -9.06 1.71 12.15
C ILE A 275 -8.84 0.33 11.52
N ARG A 276 -9.51 0.07 10.41
CA ARG A 276 -9.47 -1.22 9.69
C ARG A 276 -8.85 -1.12 8.29
N SER A 277 -8.15 -0.05 7.99
CA SER A 277 -7.48 0.17 6.70
C SER A 277 -6.40 -0.87 6.39
N PHE A 278 -5.85 -1.50 7.44
CA PHE A 278 -4.90 -2.59 7.35
C PHE A 278 -5.53 -3.98 7.49
N GLY A 279 -6.85 -4.07 7.51
CA GLY A 279 -7.59 -5.30 7.70
C GLY A 279 -7.58 -5.80 9.15
N VAL A 280 -7.98 -7.06 9.33
CA VAL A 280 -8.06 -7.73 10.63
C VAL A 280 -7.73 -9.21 10.49
N GLY A 281 -7.42 -9.86 11.63
CA GLY A 281 -7.19 -11.31 11.70
C GLY A 281 -5.87 -11.73 11.05
N GLU A 282 -5.85 -12.96 10.54
CA GLU A 282 -4.63 -13.61 10.06
C GLU A 282 -4.01 -12.94 8.84
N HIS A 283 -4.85 -12.30 8.01
CA HIS A 283 -4.43 -11.51 6.84
C HIS A 283 -4.19 -10.03 7.17
N PHE A 284 -4.07 -9.65 8.44
CA PHE A 284 -3.70 -8.29 8.82
C PHE A 284 -2.45 -7.83 8.07
N CYS A 285 -2.44 -6.59 7.57
CA CYS A 285 -1.41 -6.07 6.67
C CYS A 285 0.01 -6.29 7.22
N LEU A 286 0.85 -6.91 6.41
CA LEU A 286 2.24 -7.18 6.75
C LEU A 286 3.08 -5.89 6.74
N GLY A 287 2.82 -4.99 5.77
CA GLY A 287 3.54 -3.74 5.56
C GLY A 287 3.06 -2.56 6.40
N MET A 288 2.13 -2.76 7.36
CA MET A 288 1.52 -1.68 8.13
C MET A 288 2.54 -0.70 8.75
N SER A 289 3.65 -1.22 9.30
CA SER A 289 4.69 -0.40 9.93
C SER A 289 5.44 0.44 8.90
N LEU A 290 5.72 -0.12 7.74
CA LEU A 290 6.39 0.58 6.64
C LEU A 290 5.49 1.68 6.07
N ALA A 291 4.25 1.37 5.75
CA ALA A 291 3.30 2.34 5.21
C ALA A 291 3.11 3.57 6.13
N ARG A 292 3.00 3.33 7.44
CA ARG A 292 2.93 4.43 8.43
C ARG A 292 4.21 5.24 8.48
N LEU A 293 5.37 4.60 8.45
CA LEU A 293 6.65 5.29 8.45
C LEU A 293 6.81 6.15 7.20
N GLU A 294 6.52 5.61 6.03
CA GLU A 294 6.56 6.34 4.76
C GLU A 294 5.62 7.55 4.77
N MET A 295 4.37 7.36 5.20
CA MET A 295 3.42 8.47 5.30
C MET A 295 3.88 9.56 6.26
N ASN A 296 4.36 9.19 7.45
CA ASN A 296 4.86 10.16 8.42
C ASN A 296 6.01 10.97 7.82
N ILE A 297 7.02 10.30 7.27
CA ILE A 297 8.19 10.95 6.68
C ILE A 297 7.78 11.86 5.52
N MET A 298 6.90 11.38 4.62
CA MET A 298 6.44 12.19 3.49
C MET A 298 5.69 13.44 3.94
N PHE A 299 4.77 13.33 4.91
CA PHE A 299 4.03 14.50 5.40
C PHE A 299 4.88 15.44 6.25
N GLU A 300 5.90 14.97 6.95
CA GLU A 300 6.91 15.80 7.60
C GLU A 300 7.70 16.66 6.58
N GLU A 301 7.93 16.16 5.38
CA GLU A 301 8.56 16.92 4.28
C GLU A 301 7.57 17.78 3.47
N ILE A 302 6.37 17.27 3.18
CA ILE A 302 5.35 17.93 2.36
C ILE A 302 4.81 19.19 3.06
N ILE A 303 4.37 19.05 4.32
CA ILE A 303 3.60 20.08 5.02
C ILE A 303 4.37 21.41 5.17
N PRO A 304 5.64 21.44 5.61
CA PRO A 304 6.38 22.69 5.73
C PRO A 304 6.81 23.30 4.40
N ARG A 305 6.85 22.51 3.31
CA ARG A 305 7.50 22.90 2.06
C ARG A 305 6.55 23.13 0.90
N LEU A 306 5.42 22.44 0.82
CA LEU A 306 4.37 22.67 -0.20
C LEU A 306 3.27 23.58 0.40
N ARG A 307 3.65 24.79 0.80
CA ARG A 307 2.73 25.74 1.46
C ARG A 307 1.68 26.26 0.51
N ASN A 308 0.50 26.56 1.07
CA ASN A 308 -0.66 27.06 0.32
C ASN A 308 -1.04 26.17 -0.87
N ALA A 309 -0.79 24.85 -0.76
CA ALA A 309 -1.10 23.90 -1.80
C ALA A 309 -2.59 23.90 -2.15
N LYS A 310 -2.87 23.87 -3.46
CA LYS A 310 -4.23 23.87 -4.03
C LYS A 310 -4.27 23.00 -5.27
N LEU A 311 -5.43 22.45 -5.57
CA LEU A 311 -5.67 21.79 -6.85
C LEU A 311 -5.48 22.79 -8.00
N ALA A 312 -4.71 22.40 -9.01
CA ALA A 312 -4.46 23.17 -10.23
C ALA A 312 -5.31 22.68 -11.41
N GLY A 313 -6.11 21.63 -11.20
CA GLY A 313 -6.98 21.02 -12.20
C GLY A 313 -7.86 19.95 -11.57
N ASP A 314 -8.52 19.17 -12.43
CA ASP A 314 -9.38 18.07 -11.98
C ASP A 314 -8.54 16.92 -11.42
N THR A 315 -8.99 16.39 -10.29
CA THR A 315 -8.48 15.13 -9.76
C THR A 315 -9.14 13.98 -10.52
N THR A 316 -8.35 13.12 -11.13
CA THR A 316 -8.84 11.94 -11.82
C THR A 316 -8.60 10.67 -11.01
N TYR A 317 -9.48 9.68 -11.14
CA TYR A 317 -9.45 8.45 -10.37
C TYR A 317 -9.26 7.24 -11.27
N MET A 318 -8.57 6.22 -10.76
CA MET A 318 -8.49 4.92 -11.40
C MET A 318 -9.85 4.24 -11.39
N ARG A 319 -10.19 3.60 -12.49
CA ARG A 319 -11.38 2.75 -12.54
C ARG A 319 -11.07 1.42 -11.86
N SER A 320 -11.48 1.26 -10.62
CA SER A 320 -11.27 0.05 -9.84
C SER A 320 -12.36 -0.14 -8.80
N TYR A 321 -12.79 -1.39 -8.60
CA TYR A 321 -13.68 -1.79 -7.50
C TYR A 321 -12.91 -2.24 -6.26
N PHE A 322 -11.59 -2.38 -6.38
CA PHE A 322 -10.73 -2.98 -5.36
C PHE A 322 -9.90 -1.94 -4.62
N ILE A 323 -9.30 -0.99 -5.35
CA ILE A 323 -8.42 0.03 -4.80
C ILE A 323 -8.95 1.44 -5.12
N ASN A 324 -8.93 2.33 -4.14
CA ASN A 324 -9.42 3.70 -4.23
C ASN A 324 -8.29 4.67 -4.60
N THR A 325 -7.78 4.58 -5.82
CA THR A 325 -6.57 5.31 -6.22
C THR A 325 -6.86 6.57 -7.02
N ILE A 326 -6.20 7.66 -6.68
CA ILE A 326 -6.10 8.85 -7.50
C ILE A 326 -5.12 8.58 -8.64
N LYS A 327 -5.54 8.83 -9.88
CA LYS A 327 -4.76 8.64 -11.09
C LYS A 327 -3.84 9.83 -11.37
N ALA A 328 -4.41 11.04 -11.29
CA ALA A 328 -3.69 12.28 -11.44
C ALA A 328 -4.29 13.38 -10.54
N MET A 329 -3.40 14.19 -9.97
CA MET A 329 -3.75 15.30 -9.10
C MET A 329 -2.74 16.44 -9.29
N PRO A 330 -2.93 17.30 -10.31
CA PRO A 330 -2.10 18.48 -10.49
C PRO A 330 -2.34 19.48 -9.36
N ILE A 331 -1.26 19.96 -8.75
CA ILE A 331 -1.30 20.93 -7.66
C ILE A 331 -0.38 22.12 -7.91
N THR A 332 -0.72 23.26 -7.30
CA THR A 332 0.15 24.43 -7.18
C THR A 332 0.40 24.74 -5.71
N PHE A 333 1.53 25.34 -5.40
CA PHE A 333 1.94 25.73 -4.06
C PHE A 333 2.96 26.88 -4.14
N ASP A 334 3.30 27.49 -3.00
CA ASP A 334 4.32 28.54 -2.96
C ASP A 334 5.70 27.92 -3.24
N PRO A 335 6.44 28.39 -4.26
CA PRO A 335 7.78 27.90 -4.56
C PRO A 335 8.76 28.25 -3.43
N GLN A 336 9.72 27.35 -3.14
CA GLN A 336 10.75 27.53 -2.11
C GLN A 336 12.15 27.41 -2.70
#